data_98beb1ff3785afe20ef5b8fdb1c2e7b7
#
_entry.id   98beb1ff3785afe20ef5b8fdb1c2e7b7
#
_cell.length_a   1.000
_cell.length_b   1.000
_cell.length_c   1.000
_cell.angle_alpha   90.00
_cell.angle_beta   90.00
_cell.angle_gamma   90.00
#
_symmetry.space_group_name_H-M   'P 1'
#
loop_
_entity.id
_entity.type
_entity.pdbx_description
1 polymer ?
#
loop_
_entity_poly.entity_id
_entity_poly.type
_entity_poly.pdbx_seq_one_letter_code
_entity_poly.pdbx_strand_id
1 'polypeptide(L)'
;ATDSAGIAYLISGIGLGRLVTILFFGALSDKFGRRSMILLGLVLYVLFFLGIPYSPNLTVAFILAFCVGAANSAIDTGGYPAMIECFPKASSSAVILLKAMVSFGQMLYPMCVSFLMVSGLWYGWAFIVPGAILIVLSLFIIKCRFPGTSGSGAAGADVPQMRAKPKMMLEGLVAVVFGVCAFSTFYVVAVWMPRYAAAFGGMTEAESLTTISYYSIGSLVCVF
;
A
#
# COMPACT_ATOMS: atom_id res chain seq x y z
N ALA A 1 14.57 16.84 13.98
CA ALA A 1 14.99 15.59 13.34
C ALA A 1 14.38 14.44 14.14
N THR A 2 13.56 13.63 13.49
CA THR A 2 12.95 12.45 14.12
C THR A 2 14.03 11.38 14.26
N ASP A 3 14.29 10.91 15.48
CA ASP A 3 15.22 9.84 15.76
C ASP A 3 14.78 8.54 15.07
N SER A 4 15.71 7.60 14.83
CA SER A 4 15.41 6.29 14.21
C SER A 4 14.31 5.53 14.96
N ALA A 5 14.25 5.67 16.28
CA ALA A 5 13.18 5.12 17.11
C ALA A 5 11.81 5.73 16.79
N GLY A 6 11.72 7.03 16.54
CA GLY A 6 10.48 7.71 16.17
C GLY A 6 9.94 7.23 14.83
N ILE A 7 10.82 6.96 13.85
CA ILE A 7 10.40 6.44 12.55
C ILE A 7 9.91 4.98 12.68
N ALA A 8 10.61 4.14 13.44
CA ALA A 8 10.15 2.77 13.73
C ALA A 8 8.78 2.77 14.41
N TYR A 9 8.56 3.72 15.33
CA TYR A 9 7.26 3.92 15.99
C TYR A 9 6.15 4.27 14.98
N LEU A 10 6.39 5.17 14.04
CA LEU A 10 5.42 5.52 13.00
C LEU A 10 5.11 4.33 12.07
N ILE A 11 6.13 3.56 11.69
CA ILE A 11 5.95 2.35 10.87
C ILE A 11 5.11 1.31 11.60
N SER A 12 5.29 1.14 12.92
CA SER A 12 4.47 0.25 13.72
C SER A 12 3.00 0.68 13.73
N GLY A 13 2.73 2.00 13.70
CA GLY A 13 1.38 2.56 13.56
C GLY A 13 0.71 2.12 12.25
N ILE A 14 1.43 2.14 11.12
CA ILE A 14 0.92 1.65 9.83
C ILE A 14 0.57 0.16 9.91
N GLY A 15 1.47 -0.66 10.48
CA GLY A 15 1.25 -2.09 10.65
C GLY A 15 0.04 -2.41 11.53
N LEU A 16 -0.09 -1.70 12.65
CA LEU A 16 -1.20 -1.84 13.59
C LEU A 16 -2.53 -1.43 12.94
N GLY A 17 -2.57 -0.31 12.25
CA GLY A 17 -3.74 0.17 11.53
C GLY A 17 -4.21 -0.87 10.51
N ARG A 18 -3.28 -1.45 9.73
CA ARG A 18 -3.60 -2.49 8.75
C ARG A 18 -4.12 -3.76 9.42
N LEU A 19 -3.46 -4.24 10.47
CA LEU A 19 -3.82 -5.46 11.17
C LEU A 19 -5.23 -5.40 11.76
N VAL A 20 -5.54 -4.29 12.43
CA VAL A 20 -6.85 -4.11 13.09
C VAL A 20 -7.96 -3.98 12.06
N THR A 21 -7.75 -3.20 11.01
CA THR A 21 -8.84 -2.83 10.08
C THR A 21 -9.12 -3.87 9.01
N ILE A 22 -8.14 -4.67 8.61
CA ILE A 22 -8.31 -5.66 7.53
C ILE A 22 -9.39 -6.70 7.86
N LEU A 23 -9.51 -7.06 9.15
CA LEU A 23 -10.50 -8.03 9.62
C LEU A 23 -11.94 -7.53 9.43
N PHE A 24 -12.17 -6.22 9.60
CA PHE A 24 -13.48 -5.61 9.51
C PHE A 24 -13.80 -5.11 8.10
N PHE A 25 -12.80 -4.62 7.38
CA PHE A 25 -12.99 -3.98 6.08
C PHE A 25 -13.34 -4.97 4.99
N GLY A 26 -12.97 -6.25 5.11
CA GLY A 26 -13.45 -7.30 4.22
C GLY A 26 -14.97 -7.40 4.25
N ALA A 27 -15.54 -7.63 5.44
CA ALA A 27 -16.99 -7.71 5.63
C ALA A 27 -17.71 -6.39 5.27
N LEU A 28 -17.06 -5.25 5.56
CA LEU A 28 -17.61 -3.94 5.25
C LEU A 28 -17.65 -3.70 3.73
N SER A 29 -16.64 -4.16 3.00
CA SER A 29 -16.56 -4.09 1.54
C SER A 29 -17.68 -4.90 0.88
N ASP A 30 -18.02 -6.06 1.44
CA ASP A 30 -19.12 -6.89 0.94
C ASP A 30 -20.49 -6.24 1.22
N LYS A 31 -20.63 -5.52 2.34
CA LYS A 31 -21.88 -4.86 2.74
C LYS A 31 -22.12 -3.52 2.05
N PHE A 32 -21.09 -2.68 1.97
CA PHE A 32 -21.23 -1.29 1.47
C PHE A 32 -20.73 -1.13 0.03
N GLY A 33 -20.21 -2.18 -0.55
CA GLY A 33 -19.71 -2.20 -1.93
C GLY A 33 -18.25 -1.74 -2.08
N ARG A 34 -17.62 -2.22 -3.14
CA ARG A 34 -16.19 -2.00 -3.44
C ARG A 34 -15.82 -0.52 -3.55
N ARG A 35 -16.70 0.26 -4.21
CA ARG A 35 -16.51 1.71 -4.40
C ARG A 35 -16.38 2.47 -3.09
N SER A 36 -17.25 2.18 -2.12
CA SER A 36 -17.26 2.87 -0.82
C SER A 36 -15.96 2.62 -0.06
N MET A 37 -15.42 1.42 -0.12
CA MET A 37 -14.15 1.07 0.53
C MET A 37 -12.97 1.75 -0.13
N ILE A 38 -12.93 1.80 -1.47
CA ILE A 38 -11.87 2.52 -2.20
C ILE A 38 -11.92 4.01 -1.85
N LEU A 39 -13.10 4.63 -1.83
CA LEU A 39 -13.23 6.04 -1.45
C LEU A 39 -12.81 6.30 0.00
N LEU A 40 -13.20 5.43 0.92
CA LEU A 40 -12.75 5.50 2.33
C LEU A 40 -11.22 5.46 2.42
N GLY A 41 -10.60 4.52 1.72
CA GLY A 41 -9.13 4.41 1.68
C GLY A 41 -8.47 5.66 1.12
N LEU A 42 -9.00 6.23 0.03
CA LEU A 42 -8.48 7.46 -0.55
C LEU A 42 -8.60 8.66 0.40
N VAL A 43 -9.73 8.81 1.09
CA VAL A 43 -9.92 9.87 2.09
C VAL A 43 -8.91 9.74 3.23
N LEU A 44 -8.70 8.52 3.75
CA LEU A 44 -7.71 8.28 4.80
C LEU A 44 -6.27 8.57 4.34
N TYR A 45 -5.94 8.26 3.07
CA TYR A 45 -4.65 8.65 2.49
C TYR A 45 -4.50 10.16 2.35
N VAL A 46 -5.54 10.86 1.89
CA VAL A 46 -5.54 12.33 1.79
C VAL A 46 -5.30 12.95 3.17
N LEU A 47 -5.97 12.46 4.21
CA LEU A 47 -5.75 12.91 5.59
C LEU A 47 -4.30 12.74 6.03
N PHE A 48 -3.67 11.62 5.70
CA PHE A 48 -2.25 11.41 5.98
C PHE A 48 -1.36 12.37 5.20
N PHE A 49 -1.50 12.41 3.87
CA PHE A 49 -0.61 13.20 3.03
C PHE A 49 -0.69 14.70 3.33
N LEU A 50 -1.87 15.21 3.66
CA LEU A 50 -2.03 16.61 4.05
C LEU A 50 -1.72 16.85 5.54
N GLY A 51 -1.90 15.85 6.40
CA GLY A 51 -1.71 16.00 7.84
C GLY A 51 -0.26 15.87 8.29
N ILE A 52 0.54 15.00 7.69
CA ILE A 52 1.92 14.72 8.11
C ILE A 52 2.82 15.97 8.09
N PRO A 53 2.84 16.79 7.02
CA PRO A 53 3.70 17.98 6.98
C PRO A 53 3.43 18.98 8.11
N TYR A 54 2.21 18.99 8.62
CA TYR A 54 1.74 19.93 9.66
C TYR A 54 1.59 19.27 11.03
N SER A 55 2.03 18.01 11.21
CA SER A 55 1.88 17.30 12.47
C SER A 55 2.75 17.95 13.58
N PRO A 56 2.14 18.42 14.69
CA PRO A 56 2.87 19.11 15.74
C PRO A 56 3.65 18.13 16.64
N ASN A 57 3.17 16.90 16.78
CA ASN A 57 3.66 15.91 17.73
C ASN A 57 3.76 14.51 17.10
N LEU A 58 4.68 13.70 17.65
CA LEU A 58 4.85 12.30 17.23
C LEU A 58 3.57 11.47 17.41
N THR A 59 2.75 11.80 18.41
CA THR A 59 1.46 11.12 18.64
C THR A 59 0.46 11.38 17.53
N VAL A 60 0.36 12.63 17.03
CA VAL A 60 -0.51 12.97 15.89
C VAL A 60 0.00 12.28 14.64
N ALA A 61 1.32 12.29 14.42
CA ALA A 61 1.93 11.56 13.30
C ALA A 61 1.65 10.04 13.37
N PHE A 62 1.63 9.45 14.57
CA PHE A 62 1.28 8.04 14.77
C PHE A 62 -0.18 7.75 14.42
N ILE A 63 -1.11 8.61 14.82
CA ILE A 63 -2.53 8.48 14.46
C ILE A 63 -2.70 8.55 12.95
N LEU A 64 -2.02 9.50 12.30
CA LEU A 64 -2.03 9.60 10.84
C LEU A 64 -1.41 8.36 10.17
N ALA A 65 -0.34 7.82 10.73
CA ALA A 65 0.27 6.57 10.26
C ALA A 65 -0.69 5.37 10.43
N PHE A 66 -1.43 5.30 11.54
CA PHE A 66 -2.49 4.32 11.73
C PHE A 66 -3.58 4.45 10.66
N CYS A 67 -3.99 5.68 10.32
CA CYS A 67 -4.94 5.93 9.23
C CYS A 67 -4.43 5.41 7.87
N VAL A 68 -3.13 5.51 7.59
CA VAL A 68 -2.54 4.90 6.37
C VAL A 68 -2.67 3.39 6.38
N GLY A 69 -2.42 2.75 7.52
CA GLY A 69 -2.63 1.31 7.67
C GLY A 69 -4.07 0.91 7.35
N ALA A 70 -5.03 1.66 7.90
CA ALA A 70 -6.46 1.48 7.60
C ALA A 70 -6.78 1.76 6.12
N ALA A 71 -6.19 2.81 5.53
CA ALA A 71 -6.35 3.14 4.12
C ALA A 71 -5.88 2.00 3.20
N ASN A 72 -4.71 1.42 3.49
CA ASN A 72 -4.20 0.24 2.78
C ASN A 72 -5.21 -0.91 2.82
N SER A 73 -5.73 -1.25 4.00
CA SER A 73 -6.74 -2.31 4.14
C SER A 73 -8.02 -2.02 3.36
N ALA A 74 -8.48 -0.77 3.38
CA ALA A 74 -9.69 -0.37 2.66
C ALA A 74 -9.51 -0.49 1.13
N ILE A 75 -8.36 -0.05 0.61
CA ILE A 75 -8.05 -0.15 -0.82
C ILE A 75 -7.83 -1.59 -1.24
N ASP A 76 -7.14 -2.40 -0.44
CA ASP A 76 -6.92 -3.81 -0.75
C ASP A 76 -8.26 -4.59 -0.79
N THR A 77 -9.13 -4.37 0.19
CA THR A 77 -10.44 -5.08 0.27
C THR A 77 -11.45 -4.59 -0.76
N GLY A 78 -11.30 -3.37 -1.28
CA GLY A 78 -12.13 -2.84 -2.36
C GLY A 78 -11.53 -3.05 -3.74
N GLY A 79 -10.23 -2.78 -3.91
CA GLY A 79 -9.56 -2.71 -5.20
C GLY A 79 -9.32 -4.06 -5.86
N TYR A 80 -8.76 -5.05 -5.13
CA TYR A 80 -8.53 -6.38 -5.71
C TYR A 80 -9.79 -7.06 -6.19
N PRO A 81 -10.87 -7.17 -5.38
CA PRO A 81 -12.13 -7.73 -5.85
C PRO A 81 -12.73 -6.94 -7.01
N ALA A 82 -12.69 -5.61 -6.97
CA ALA A 82 -13.18 -4.78 -8.07
C ALA A 82 -12.46 -5.07 -9.39
N MET A 83 -11.13 -5.26 -9.37
CA MET A 83 -10.37 -5.64 -10.57
C MET A 83 -10.77 -7.00 -11.11
N ILE A 84 -10.98 -7.98 -10.24
CA ILE A 84 -11.43 -9.34 -10.63
C ILE A 84 -12.85 -9.28 -11.20
N GLU A 85 -13.73 -8.51 -10.59
CA GLU A 85 -15.12 -8.34 -11.03
C GLU A 85 -15.23 -7.58 -12.37
N CYS A 86 -14.32 -6.60 -12.60
CA CYS A 86 -14.28 -5.86 -13.87
C CYS A 86 -13.74 -6.69 -15.05
N PHE A 87 -12.81 -7.61 -14.78
CA PHE A 87 -12.13 -8.41 -15.80
C PHE A 87 -12.24 -9.92 -15.54
N PRO A 88 -13.45 -10.51 -15.54
CA PRO A 88 -13.65 -11.90 -15.13
C PRO A 88 -12.90 -12.91 -16.03
N LYS A 89 -12.73 -12.61 -17.34
CA LYS A 89 -12.00 -13.46 -18.29
C LYS A 89 -10.47 -13.33 -18.19
N ALA A 90 -9.95 -12.29 -17.55
CA ALA A 90 -8.52 -11.96 -17.44
C ALA A 90 -8.16 -11.51 -16.02
N SER A 91 -8.79 -12.09 -15.00
CA SER A 91 -8.66 -11.67 -13.61
C SER A 91 -7.21 -11.72 -13.11
N SER A 92 -6.47 -12.78 -13.45
CA SER A 92 -5.05 -12.91 -13.09
C SER A 92 -4.21 -11.79 -13.71
N SER A 93 -4.39 -11.52 -15.01
CA SER A 93 -3.67 -10.43 -15.70
C SER A 93 -4.03 -9.05 -15.14
N ALA A 94 -5.28 -8.84 -14.75
CA ALA A 94 -5.72 -7.59 -14.13
C ALA A 94 -5.05 -7.35 -12.77
N VAL A 95 -4.94 -8.38 -11.93
CA VAL A 95 -4.25 -8.31 -10.65
C VAL A 95 -2.73 -8.10 -10.84
N ILE A 96 -2.12 -8.77 -11.83
CA ILE A 96 -0.71 -8.58 -12.18
C ILE A 96 -0.47 -7.13 -12.62
N LEU A 97 -1.33 -6.57 -13.47
CA LEU A 97 -1.24 -5.17 -13.92
C LEU A 97 -1.34 -4.20 -12.73
N LEU A 98 -2.25 -4.45 -11.80
CA LEU A 98 -2.38 -3.64 -10.58
C LEU A 98 -1.08 -3.68 -9.76
N LYS A 99 -0.46 -4.85 -9.59
CA LYS A 99 0.83 -5.00 -8.91
C LYS A 99 1.96 -4.28 -9.65
N ALA A 100 2.00 -4.35 -10.97
CA ALA A 100 2.96 -3.63 -11.80
C ALA A 100 2.84 -2.11 -11.60
N MET A 101 1.62 -1.57 -11.55
CA MET A 101 1.40 -0.15 -11.28
C MET A 101 1.86 0.27 -9.87
N VAL A 102 1.64 -0.58 -8.87
CA VAL A 102 2.17 -0.35 -7.50
C VAL A 102 3.70 -0.32 -7.51
N SER A 103 4.36 -1.28 -8.15
CA SER A 103 5.82 -1.33 -8.27
C SER A 103 6.38 -0.13 -9.03
N PHE A 104 5.70 0.32 -10.08
CA PHE A 104 6.04 1.54 -10.81
C PHE A 104 5.98 2.78 -9.92
N GLY A 105 4.95 2.92 -9.11
CA GLY A 105 4.83 4.00 -8.13
C GLY A 105 5.94 3.94 -7.07
N GLN A 106 6.29 2.77 -6.59
CA GLN A 106 7.38 2.55 -5.63
C GLN A 106 8.75 2.89 -6.23
N MET A 107 8.95 2.73 -7.52
CA MET A 107 10.14 3.16 -8.22
C MET A 107 10.21 4.68 -8.39
N LEU A 108 9.10 5.29 -8.79
CA LEU A 108 9.05 6.71 -9.17
C LEU A 108 9.11 7.63 -7.93
N TYR A 109 8.42 7.28 -6.85
CA TYR A 109 8.26 8.14 -5.69
C TYR A 109 9.59 8.49 -4.98
N PRO A 110 10.51 7.54 -4.68
CA PRO A 110 11.81 7.87 -4.10
C PRO A 110 12.66 8.77 -5.00
N MET A 111 12.58 8.59 -6.33
CA MET A 111 13.29 9.47 -7.29
C MET A 111 12.77 10.90 -7.21
N CYS A 112 11.44 11.07 -7.14
CA CYS A 112 10.84 12.39 -6.97
C CYS A 112 11.27 13.05 -5.65
N VAL A 113 11.29 12.29 -4.55
CA VAL A 113 11.73 12.79 -3.24
C VAL A 113 13.21 13.16 -3.27
N SER A 114 14.07 12.33 -3.86
CA SER A 114 15.50 12.62 -4.04
C SER A 114 15.71 13.91 -4.84
N PHE A 115 14.98 14.08 -5.93
CA PHE A 115 15.03 15.32 -6.74
C PHE A 115 14.62 16.55 -5.94
N LEU A 116 13.55 16.48 -5.12
CA LEU A 116 13.12 17.57 -4.26
C LEU A 116 14.19 17.94 -3.23
N MET A 117 14.86 16.93 -2.64
CA MET A 117 15.95 17.16 -1.68
C MET A 117 17.17 17.86 -2.32
N VAL A 118 17.59 17.39 -3.51
CA VAL A 118 18.72 18.00 -4.24
C VAL A 118 18.38 19.41 -4.68
N SER A 119 17.13 19.69 -5.05
CA SER A 119 16.65 21.01 -5.46
C SER A 119 16.47 21.99 -4.28
N GLY A 120 16.67 21.56 -3.03
CA GLY A 120 16.49 22.40 -1.84
C GLY A 120 15.06 22.85 -1.59
N LEU A 121 14.07 22.20 -2.21
CA LEU A 121 12.66 22.52 -2.04
C LEU A 121 12.16 22.00 -0.69
N TRP A 122 11.10 22.65 -0.18
CA TRP A 122 10.49 22.23 1.07
C TRP A 122 9.97 20.80 0.98
N TYR A 123 10.36 19.96 1.95
CA TYR A 123 10.00 18.53 2.00
C TYR A 123 8.49 18.27 1.94
N GLY A 124 7.65 19.22 2.38
CA GLY A 124 6.20 19.12 2.35
C GLY A 124 5.63 18.90 0.94
N TRP A 125 6.33 19.30 -0.11
CA TRP A 125 5.91 19.02 -1.49
C TRP A 125 5.83 17.54 -1.80
N ALA A 126 6.70 16.71 -1.20
CA ALA A 126 6.64 15.26 -1.34
C ALA A 126 5.31 14.65 -0.84
N PHE A 127 4.60 15.35 0.04
CA PHE A 127 3.32 14.91 0.59
C PHE A 127 2.14 15.63 -0.08
N ILE A 128 2.23 16.93 -0.30
CA ILE A 128 1.13 17.73 -0.84
C ILE A 128 0.79 17.33 -2.28
N VAL A 129 1.81 17.08 -3.12
CA VAL A 129 1.57 16.71 -4.53
C VAL A 129 0.83 15.38 -4.66
N PRO A 130 1.27 14.28 -4.02
CA PRO A 130 0.48 13.03 -4.03
C PRO A 130 -0.91 13.21 -3.40
N GLY A 131 -1.02 14.00 -2.32
CA GLY A 131 -2.30 14.31 -1.69
C GLY A 131 -3.28 14.98 -2.65
N ALA A 132 -2.82 15.96 -3.42
CA ALA A 132 -3.64 16.64 -4.45
C ALA A 132 -4.07 15.68 -5.57
N ILE A 133 -3.16 14.82 -6.04
CA ILE A 133 -3.48 13.78 -7.02
C ILE A 133 -4.56 12.84 -6.49
N LEU A 134 -4.47 12.41 -5.23
CA LEU A 134 -5.46 11.54 -4.61
C LEU A 134 -6.83 12.21 -4.48
N ILE A 135 -6.89 13.51 -4.22
CA ILE A 135 -8.15 14.27 -4.20
C ILE A 135 -8.79 14.23 -5.60
N VAL A 136 -8.03 14.52 -6.65
CA VAL A 136 -8.53 14.47 -8.04
C VAL A 136 -9.01 13.06 -8.40
N LEU A 137 -8.24 12.01 -8.03
CA LEU A 137 -8.64 10.62 -8.24
C LEU A 137 -9.90 10.27 -7.47
N SER A 138 -10.07 10.76 -6.24
CA SER A 138 -11.29 10.55 -5.44
C SER A 138 -12.51 11.11 -6.14
N LEU A 139 -12.41 12.33 -6.67
CA LEU A 139 -13.48 12.98 -7.43
C LEU A 139 -13.81 12.21 -8.73
N PHE A 140 -12.79 11.65 -9.38
CA PHE A 140 -12.99 10.81 -10.56
C PHE A 140 -13.70 9.49 -10.21
N ILE A 141 -13.29 8.81 -9.15
CA ILE A 141 -13.91 7.55 -8.68
C ILE A 141 -15.36 7.76 -8.26
N ILE A 142 -15.73 8.93 -7.72
CA ILE A 142 -17.13 9.28 -7.42
C ILE A 142 -18.01 9.25 -8.68
N LYS A 143 -17.46 9.52 -9.85
CA LYS A 143 -18.21 9.47 -11.12
C LYS A 143 -18.17 8.10 -11.80
N CYS A 144 -17.22 7.23 -11.45
CA CYS A 144 -17.10 5.90 -12.03
C CYS A 144 -18.23 4.97 -11.55
N ARG A 145 -18.76 4.16 -12.47
CA ARG A 145 -19.69 3.07 -12.14
C ARG A 145 -18.88 1.80 -11.91
N PHE A 146 -18.99 1.26 -10.70
CA PHE A 146 -18.43 -0.04 -10.37
C PHE A 146 -19.47 -1.14 -10.70
N PRO A 147 -19.03 -2.35 -11.04
CA PRO A 147 -19.92 -3.50 -11.13
C PRO A 147 -20.72 -3.60 -9.85
N GLY A 148 -22.04 -3.81 -9.97
CA GLY A 148 -22.88 -4.03 -8.79
C GLY A 148 -22.36 -5.24 -8.02
N THR A 149 -22.39 -5.18 -6.71
CA THR A 149 -22.21 -6.34 -5.83
C THR A 149 -23.37 -7.29 -6.06
N SER A 150 -23.33 -8.03 -7.17
CA SER A 150 -24.18 -9.20 -7.38
C SER A 150 -23.72 -10.23 -6.37
N GLY A 151 -24.54 -10.44 -5.36
CA GLY A 151 -24.25 -11.10 -4.11
C GLY A 151 -23.29 -12.28 -4.18
N SER A 152 -22.42 -12.33 -3.22
CA SER A 152 -21.88 -13.54 -2.59
C SER A 152 -21.85 -14.80 -3.47
N GLY A 153 -21.00 -14.82 -4.51
CA GLY A 153 -20.94 -16.02 -5.35
C GLY A 153 -19.94 -16.01 -6.48
N ALA A 154 -19.40 -14.86 -6.89
CA ALA A 154 -18.49 -14.78 -8.04
C ALA A 154 -17.02 -15.09 -7.71
N ALA A 155 -16.71 -15.63 -6.56
CA ALA A 155 -15.44 -16.32 -6.30
C ALA A 155 -15.36 -17.69 -7.00
N GLY A 156 -16.33 -18.01 -7.87
CA GLY A 156 -16.54 -19.32 -8.48
C GLY A 156 -16.45 -19.35 -9.99
N ALA A 157 -15.80 -18.40 -10.67
CA ALA A 157 -15.48 -18.57 -12.07
C ALA A 157 -14.19 -19.40 -12.20
N ASP A 158 -14.37 -20.73 -12.39
CA ASP A 158 -13.36 -21.68 -12.91
C ASP A 158 -11.94 -21.64 -12.31
N VAL A 159 -11.83 -21.48 -10.99
CA VAL A 159 -10.68 -22.05 -10.31
C VAL A 159 -10.92 -23.57 -10.32
N PRO A 160 -10.03 -24.39 -10.91
CA PRO A 160 -10.15 -25.83 -10.81
C PRO A 160 -10.36 -26.20 -9.35
N GLN A 161 -11.53 -26.75 -9.03
CA GLN A 161 -11.78 -27.18 -7.65
C GLN A 161 -10.73 -28.23 -7.33
N MET A 162 -9.74 -27.85 -6.53
CA MET A 162 -8.80 -28.82 -6.00
C MET A 162 -9.62 -29.85 -5.23
N ARG A 163 -9.64 -31.09 -5.73
CA ARG A 163 -10.40 -32.23 -5.17
C ARG A 163 -10.00 -32.61 -3.74
N ALA A 164 -8.93 -32.06 -3.23
CA ALA A 164 -8.49 -32.24 -1.86
C ALA A 164 -9.12 -31.17 -0.96
N LYS A 165 -9.86 -31.57 0.06
CA LYS A 165 -10.30 -30.66 1.13
C LYS A 165 -9.04 -30.14 1.80
N PRO A 166 -8.73 -28.81 1.72
CA PRO A 166 -7.52 -28.26 2.32
C PRO A 166 -7.53 -28.55 3.82
N LYS A 167 -6.42 -28.99 4.37
CA LYS A 167 -6.21 -29.05 5.83
C LYS A 167 -6.01 -27.61 6.29
N MET A 168 -7.11 -26.85 6.38
CA MET A 168 -7.13 -25.40 6.59
C MET A 168 -6.21 -24.93 7.73
N MET A 169 -6.04 -25.77 8.76
CA MET A 169 -5.24 -25.39 9.91
C MET A 169 -3.72 -25.40 9.61
N LEU A 170 -3.22 -26.43 8.93
CA LEU A 170 -1.79 -26.56 8.63
C LEU A 170 -1.40 -25.65 7.45
N GLU A 171 -2.17 -25.69 6.37
CA GLU A 171 -1.90 -24.87 5.18
C GLU A 171 -2.07 -23.39 5.47
N GLY A 172 -3.07 -23.01 6.27
CA GLY A 172 -3.24 -21.65 6.76
C GLY A 172 -2.09 -21.18 7.64
N LEU A 173 -1.60 -22.01 8.54
CA LEU A 173 -0.44 -21.69 9.40
C LEU A 173 0.83 -21.48 8.56
N VAL A 174 1.09 -22.38 7.61
CA VAL A 174 2.24 -22.25 6.70
C VAL A 174 2.15 -20.98 5.88
N ALA A 175 0.97 -20.64 5.34
CA ALA A 175 0.75 -19.41 4.58
C ALA A 175 0.97 -18.16 5.44
N VAL A 176 0.53 -18.17 6.70
CA VAL A 176 0.75 -17.05 7.64
C VAL A 176 2.24 -16.89 7.95
N VAL A 177 2.95 -17.97 8.28
CA VAL A 177 4.40 -17.93 8.55
C VAL A 177 5.16 -17.44 7.33
N PHE A 178 4.86 -17.96 6.15
CA PHE A 178 5.45 -17.49 4.89
C PHE A 178 5.18 -15.99 4.67
N GLY A 179 3.93 -15.55 4.87
CA GLY A 179 3.54 -14.14 4.74
C GLY A 179 4.33 -13.24 5.70
N VAL A 180 4.44 -13.63 6.97
CA VAL A 180 5.20 -12.88 7.97
C VAL A 180 6.68 -12.77 7.56
N CYS A 181 7.31 -13.87 7.15
CA CYS A 181 8.71 -13.87 6.72
C CYS A 181 8.92 -13.00 5.46
N ALA A 182 8.07 -13.17 4.45
CA ALA A 182 8.18 -12.42 3.20
C ALA A 182 7.97 -10.92 3.40
N PHE A 183 6.94 -10.53 4.15
CA PHE A 183 6.68 -9.11 4.44
C PHE A 183 7.73 -8.50 5.36
N SER A 184 8.23 -9.22 6.35
CA SER A 184 9.32 -8.73 7.22
C SER A 184 10.57 -8.45 6.39
N THR A 185 10.96 -9.36 5.51
CA THR A 185 12.10 -9.18 4.61
C THR A 185 11.90 -7.97 3.69
N PHE A 186 10.72 -7.84 3.09
CA PHE A 186 10.38 -6.68 2.27
C PHE A 186 10.52 -5.36 3.03
N TYR A 187 9.97 -5.27 4.23
CA TYR A 187 10.04 -4.04 5.04
C TYR A 187 11.47 -3.73 5.51
N VAL A 188 12.24 -4.74 5.87
CA VAL A 188 13.65 -4.54 6.23
C VAL A 188 14.42 -3.91 5.06
N VAL A 189 14.27 -4.44 3.86
CA VAL A 189 14.93 -3.89 2.67
C VAL A 189 14.41 -2.49 2.37
N ALA A 190 13.10 -2.29 2.27
CA ALA A 190 12.50 -1.02 1.85
C ALA A 190 12.78 0.13 2.84
N VAL A 191 12.85 -0.14 4.14
CA VAL A 191 12.96 0.91 5.17
C VAL A 191 14.40 1.11 5.63
N TRP A 192 15.15 0.03 5.79
CA TRP A 192 16.48 0.10 6.42
C TRP A 192 17.63 0.19 5.41
N MET A 193 17.46 -0.30 4.19
CA MET A 193 18.52 -0.27 3.17
C MET A 193 19.00 1.15 2.83
N PRO A 194 18.14 2.16 2.63
CA PRO A 194 18.62 3.53 2.39
C PRO A 194 19.40 4.09 3.56
N ARG A 195 18.97 3.80 4.78
CA ARG A 195 19.66 4.25 6.00
C ARG A 195 21.01 3.59 6.17
N TYR A 196 21.10 2.31 5.88
CA TYR A 196 22.35 1.58 5.89
C TYR A 196 23.31 2.13 4.83
N ALA A 197 22.81 2.41 3.63
CA ALA A 197 23.58 3.00 2.54
C ALA A 197 24.12 4.40 2.88
N ALA A 198 23.31 5.24 3.55
CA ALA A 198 23.74 6.55 4.02
C ALA A 198 24.76 6.45 5.18
N ALA A 199 24.53 5.54 6.15
CA ALA A 199 25.36 5.44 7.35
C ALA A 199 26.72 4.76 7.10
N PHE A 200 26.77 3.75 6.25
CA PHE A 200 27.96 2.90 6.04
C PHE A 200 28.48 2.92 4.60
N GLY A 201 27.62 3.28 3.63
CA GLY A 201 27.99 3.33 2.20
C GLY A 201 28.58 4.67 1.75
N GLY A 202 28.67 5.66 2.62
CA GLY A 202 29.18 7.00 2.28
C GLY A 202 28.27 7.76 1.27
N MET A 203 27.04 7.30 1.05
CA MET A 203 26.07 7.95 0.18
C MET A 203 25.39 9.12 0.88
N THR A 204 25.06 10.16 0.13
CA THR A 204 24.19 11.23 0.62
C THR A 204 22.77 10.69 0.88
N GLU A 205 22.00 11.38 1.74
CA GLU A 205 20.60 10.97 2.02
C GLU A 205 19.76 10.88 0.73
N ALA A 206 19.96 11.80 -0.20
CA ALA A 206 19.27 11.82 -1.48
C ALA A 206 19.65 10.62 -2.38
N GLU A 207 20.93 10.27 -2.45
CA GLU A 207 21.41 9.11 -3.21
C GLU A 207 20.95 7.79 -2.59
N SER A 208 20.92 7.71 -1.26
CA SER A 208 20.47 6.50 -0.56
C SER A 208 19.03 6.14 -0.86
N LEU A 209 18.15 7.13 -1.10
CA LEU A 209 16.75 6.90 -1.49
C LEU A 209 16.64 6.22 -2.87
N THR A 210 17.59 6.46 -3.78
CA THR A 210 17.56 5.82 -5.11
C THR A 210 17.77 4.31 -5.04
N THR A 211 18.33 3.78 -3.95
CA THR A 211 18.48 2.33 -3.75
C THR A 211 17.13 1.61 -3.73
N ILE A 212 16.07 2.26 -3.21
CA ILE A 212 14.71 1.70 -3.24
C ILE A 212 14.19 1.64 -4.67
N SER A 213 14.53 2.62 -5.51
CA SER A 213 14.14 2.62 -6.92
C SER A 213 14.76 1.45 -7.68
N TYR A 214 16.03 1.13 -7.43
CA TYR A 214 16.68 -0.05 -8.02
C TYR A 214 16.03 -1.37 -7.57
N TYR A 215 15.70 -1.46 -6.28
CA TYR A 215 14.94 -2.60 -5.74
C TYR A 215 13.58 -2.75 -6.45
N SER A 216 12.88 -1.64 -6.66
CA SER A 216 11.57 -1.62 -7.30
C SER A 216 11.61 -1.96 -8.80
N ILE A 217 12.72 -1.62 -9.50
CA ILE A 217 12.98 -2.08 -10.88
C ILE A 217 13.07 -3.60 -10.91
N GLY A 218 13.84 -4.21 -9.99
CA GLY A 218 13.92 -5.67 -9.87
C GLY A 218 12.54 -6.30 -9.62
N SER A 219 11.75 -5.71 -8.74
CA SER A 219 10.37 -6.14 -8.48
C SER A 219 9.49 -6.05 -9.73
N LEU A 220 9.60 -4.96 -10.51
CA LEU A 220 8.83 -4.78 -11.75
C LEU A 220 9.18 -5.84 -12.80
N VAL A 221 10.47 -6.14 -12.97
CA VAL A 221 10.93 -7.18 -13.89
C VAL A 221 10.42 -8.57 -13.49
N CYS A 222 10.33 -8.85 -12.17
CA CYS A 222 9.83 -10.15 -11.68
C CYS A 222 8.29 -10.31 -11.80
N VAL A 223 7.55 -9.23 -12.07
CA VAL A 223 6.09 -9.27 -12.26
C VAL A 223 5.71 -9.76 -13.65
N PHE A 224 6.58 -9.57 -14.65
CA PHE A 224 6.42 -9.99 -16.04
C PHE A 224 7.30 -11.18 -16.37
#